data_54f657a809053709a903f02626adf395
#
_entry.id   54f657a809053709a903f02626adf395
#
_cell.length_a   1.000
_cell.length_b   1.000
_cell.length_c   1.000
_cell.angle_alpha   90.00
_cell.angle_beta   90.00
_cell.angle_gamma   90.00
#
_symmetry.space_group_name_H-M   'P 1'
#
loop_
_entity.id
_entity.type
_entity.pdbx_description
1 polymer ?
#
loop_
_entity_poly.entity_id
_entity_poly.type
_entity_poly.pdbx_seq_one_letter_code
_entity_poly.pdbx_strand_id
1 'polypeptide(L)'
;MKKLFTNDFIVEKKFLSPEVCQRWQDTIFENPKIFGQGVEPEYGQMAAFYSMLESGLNESYLRFASQHNKFLDQKFPEIKKIITYAGTKILTHSGLKADALPIVPRDRKYFLVAGFSLQLSNWNLYNIHTDTEGLIQYPESIFNPNTRAYSCVISVKRTAQYIEKRGGDLDIWRERWLAHELDQFYQSDGVKARSKINREKISYEQGNLILFDSFMPHVVLPFKVKKKQDRRISMVVHFNYRKWTQRNPFPHLEYWY
;
A
#
# COMPACT_ATOMS: atom_id res chain seq x y z
N MET A 1 12.43 23.48 6.61
CA MET A 1 11.69 22.64 5.63
C MET A 1 10.21 22.76 5.95
N LYS A 2 9.37 23.18 4.97
CA LYS A 2 7.91 23.11 5.12
C LYS A 2 7.53 21.65 5.41
N LYS A 3 6.59 21.40 6.31
CA LYS A 3 6.21 20.05 6.72
C LYS A 3 5.71 19.28 5.50
N LEU A 4 6.31 18.14 5.18
CA LEU A 4 5.70 17.11 4.32
C LEU A 4 4.31 16.81 4.88
N PHE A 5 3.30 16.59 4.02
CA PHE A 5 1.95 16.40 4.51
C PHE A 5 1.89 15.20 5.46
N THR A 6 1.18 15.39 6.56
CA THR A 6 1.02 14.38 7.61
C THR A 6 -0.42 14.42 8.07
N ASN A 7 -0.91 13.29 8.55
CA ASN A 7 -2.29 13.13 9.03
C ASN A 7 -3.32 13.45 7.94
N ASP A 8 -2.98 13.25 6.66
CA ASP A 8 -3.85 13.60 5.54
C ASP A 8 -3.79 12.55 4.44
N PHE A 9 -4.77 12.60 3.55
CA PHE A 9 -4.86 11.73 2.39
C PHE A 9 -5.41 12.46 1.17
N ILE A 10 -5.12 11.92 -0.01
CA ILE A 10 -5.58 12.40 -1.32
C ILE A 10 -6.32 11.27 -2.00
N VAL A 11 -7.47 11.55 -2.57
CA VAL A 11 -8.22 10.62 -3.42
C VAL A 11 -8.35 11.18 -4.81
N GLU A 12 -7.74 10.53 -5.79
CA GLU A 12 -7.90 10.85 -7.21
C GLU A 12 -8.86 9.84 -7.84
N LYS A 13 -10.04 10.33 -8.20
CA LYS A 13 -11.08 9.48 -8.79
C LYS A 13 -10.74 9.14 -10.24
N LYS A 14 -10.99 7.87 -10.63
CA LYS A 14 -10.82 7.39 -12.01
C LYS A 14 -9.41 7.65 -12.57
N PHE A 15 -8.38 7.52 -11.71
CA PHE A 15 -6.99 7.71 -12.12
C PHE A 15 -6.56 6.69 -13.18
N LEU A 16 -7.00 5.44 -13.03
CA LEU A 16 -6.93 4.43 -14.10
C LEU A 16 -8.28 4.27 -14.76
N SER A 17 -8.29 4.10 -16.08
CA SER A 17 -9.52 3.82 -16.81
C SER A 17 -10.02 2.39 -16.53
N PRO A 18 -11.33 2.12 -16.73
CA PRO A 18 -11.89 0.78 -16.59
C PRO A 18 -11.18 -0.27 -17.46
N GLU A 19 -10.74 0.11 -18.67
CA GLU A 19 -10.05 -0.77 -19.61
C GLU A 19 -8.68 -1.18 -19.08
N VAL A 20 -7.92 -0.25 -18.49
CA VAL A 20 -6.64 -0.54 -17.84
C VAL A 20 -6.86 -1.45 -16.65
N CYS A 21 -7.85 -1.17 -15.81
CA CYS A 21 -8.19 -2.00 -14.68
C CYS A 21 -8.59 -3.42 -15.11
N GLN A 22 -9.36 -3.55 -16.20
CA GLN A 22 -9.73 -4.87 -16.74
C GLN A 22 -8.51 -5.63 -17.25
N ARG A 23 -7.67 -4.99 -18.07
CA ARG A 23 -6.42 -5.61 -18.55
C ARG A 23 -5.52 -6.08 -17.40
N TRP A 24 -5.39 -5.30 -16.33
CA TRP A 24 -4.64 -5.69 -15.16
C TRP A 24 -5.22 -6.93 -14.47
N GLN A 25 -6.55 -6.98 -14.34
CA GLN A 25 -7.22 -8.17 -13.80
C GLN A 25 -6.93 -9.41 -14.64
N ASP A 26 -7.11 -9.32 -15.96
CA ASP A 26 -6.90 -10.43 -16.89
C ASP A 26 -5.44 -10.92 -16.79
N THR A 27 -4.47 -9.99 -16.81
CA THR A 27 -3.05 -10.32 -16.65
C THR A 27 -2.76 -11.04 -15.33
N ILE A 28 -3.37 -10.61 -14.21
CA ILE A 28 -3.20 -11.25 -12.90
C ILE A 28 -3.73 -12.68 -12.93
N PHE A 29 -4.92 -12.90 -13.50
CA PHE A 29 -5.53 -14.23 -13.53
C PHE A 29 -4.93 -15.19 -14.56
N GLU A 30 -4.35 -14.67 -15.63
CA GLU A 30 -3.59 -15.45 -16.60
C GLU A 30 -2.21 -15.89 -16.07
N ASN A 31 -1.72 -15.24 -15.00
CA ASN A 31 -0.41 -15.52 -14.42
C ASN A 31 -0.47 -15.92 -12.94
N PRO A 32 -1.24 -16.96 -12.56
CA PRO A 32 -1.47 -17.33 -11.17
C PRO A 32 -0.18 -17.71 -10.44
N LYS A 33 0.83 -18.22 -11.16
CA LYS A 33 2.14 -18.56 -10.57
C LYS A 33 2.90 -17.34 -10.04
N ILE A 34 2.65 -16.16 -10.61
CA ILE A 34 3.27 -14.91 -10.17
C ILE A 34 2.49 -14.28 -9.03
N PHE A 35 1.16 -14.42 -9.04
CA PHE A 35 0.27 -13.75 -8.09
C PHE A 35 -0.38 -14.67 -7.05
N GLY A 36 -0.25 -15.97 -7.16
CA GLY A 36 -1.05 -16.91 -6.39
C GLY A 36 -0.30 -18.02 -5.67
N GLN A 37 1.01 -18.08 -5.72
CA GLN A 37 1.72 -19.15 -5.04
C GLN A 37 2.24 -18.72 -3.69
N GLY A 38 1.58 -19.22 -2.69
CA GLY A 38 2.29 -19.79 -1.57
C GLY A 38 2.03 -19.24 -0.23
N VAL A 39 1.01 -18.71 0.28
CA VAL A 39 0.90 -18.71 1.74
C VAL A 39 -0.53 -18.87 2.22
N GLU A 40 -1.46 -18.17 1.74
CA GLU A 40 -2.87 -18.46 1.99
C GLU A 40 -3.69 -18.02 0.79
N PRO A 41 -4.67 -18.83 0.34
CA PRO A 41 -5.51 -18.49 -0.82
C PRO A 41 -6.24 -17.15 -0.66
N GLU A 42 -6.27 -16.60 0.55
CA GLU A 42 -7.01 -15.42 0.93
C GLU A 42 -6.23 -14.12 0.77
N TYR A 43 -4.90 -14.16 0.85
CA TYR A 43 -4.07 -12.95 0.91
C TYR A 43 -3.23 -12.68 -0.34
N GLY A 44 -3.23 -13.56 -1.32
CA GLY A 44 -2.44 -13.35 -2.51
C GLY A 44 -0.97 -13.07 -2.21
N GLN A 45 -0.35 -12.21 -3.00
CA GLN A 45 1.08 -11.98 -2.98
C GLN A 45 1.63 -11.21 -1.76
N MET A 46 0.80 -10.40 -1.10
CA MET A 46 1.25 -9.65 0.09
C MET A 46 1.72 -10.58 1.20
N ALA A 47 0.96 -11.64 1.49
CA ALA A 47 1.32 -12.57 2.55
C ALA A 47 2.62 -13.34 2.25
N ALA A 48 2.89 -13.67 0.99
CA ALA A 48 4.15 -14.28 0.60
C ALA A 48 5.35 -13.35 0.84
N PHE A 49 5.20 -12.07 0.56
CA PHE A 49 6.24 -11.07 0.80
C PHE A 49 6.56 -10.93 2.30
N TYR A 50 5.56 -10.77 3.14
CA TYR A 50 5.77 -10.61 4.58
C TYR A 50 6.36 -11.86 5.23
N SER A 51 5.88 -13.04 4.88
CA SER A 51 6.47 -14.28 5.42
C SER A 51 7.92 -14.49 4.98
N MET A 52 8.29 -14.04 3.79
CA MET A 52 9.67 -14.06 3.31
C MET A 52 10.55 -13.02 4.00
N LEU A 53 10.01 -11.83 4.33
CA LEU A 53 10.72 -10.85 5.14
C LEU A 53 10.94 -11.32 6.58
N GLU A 54 9.94 -11.93 7.19
CA GLU A 54 10.04 -12.50 8.53
C GLU A 54 11.06 -13.65 8.61
N SER A 55 11.15 -14.46 7.56
CA SER A 55 12.14 -15.55 7.46
C SER A 55 13.54 -15.12 7.05
N GLY A 56 13.74 -13.82 6.80
CA GLY A 56 14.97 -13.25 6.29
C GLY A 56 15.08 -13.25 4.77
N LEU A 57 15.82 -12.28 4.22
CA LEU A 57 16.08 -12.16 2.78
C LEU A 57 16.94 -13.33 2.29
N ASN A 58 16.32 -14.38 1.81
CA ASN A 58 17.00 -15.52 1.23
C ASN A 58 17.09 -15.38 -0.32
N GLU A 59 17.91 -16.22 -0.95
CA GLU A 59 18.10 -16.20 -2.41
C GLU A 59 16.81 -16.38 -3.19
N SER A 60 15.87 -17.15 -2.67
CA SER A 60 14.58 -17.40 -3.33
C SER A 60 13.75 -16.13 -3.44
N TYR A 61 13.72 -15.32 -2.37
CA TYR A 61 13.06 -14.03 -2.38
C TYR A 61 13.75 -13.06 -3.35
N LEU A 62 15.07 -12.97 -3.32
CA LEU A 62 15.82 -12.06 -4.20
C LEU A 62 15.57 -12.38 -5.68
N ARG A 63 15.57 -13.67 -6.01
CA ARG A 63 15.26 -14.16 -7.35
C ARG A 63 13.82 -13.81 -7.75
N PHE A 64 12.89 -14.00 -6.84
CA PHE A 64 11.48 -13.66 -7.02
C PHE A 64 11.29 -12.17 -7.27
N ALA A 65 11.83 -11.30 -6.41
CA ALA A 65 11.67 -9.84 -6.54
C ALA A 65 12.21 -9.33 -7.89
N SER A 66 13.40 -9.80 -8.31
CA SER A 66 13.98 -9.41 -9.58
C SER A 66 13.14 -9.84 -10.79
N GLN A 67 12.66 -11.09 -10.80
CA GLN A 67 11.82 -11.60 -11.87
C GLN A 67 10.46 -10.91 -11.91
N HIS A 68 9.88 -10.68 -10.74
CA HIS A 68 8.60 -10.02 -10.61
C HIS A 68 8.65 -8.57 -11.08
N ASN A 69 9.69 -7.82 -10.72
CA ASN A 69 9.87 -6.45 -11.18
C ASN A 69 9.98 -6.36 -12.71
N LYS A 70 10.66 -7.30 -13.36
CA LYS A 70 10.69 -7.39 -14.83
C LYS A 70 9.30 -7.64 -15.42
N PHE A 71 8.55 -8.53 -14.79
CA PHE A 71 7.18 -8.82 -15.20
C PHE A 71 6.28 -7.58 -15.04
N LEU A 72 6.38 -6.88 -13.91
CA LEU A 72 5.62 -5.65 -13.67
C LEU A 72 5.93 -4.58 -14.72
N ASP A 73 7.20 -4.33 -15.02
CA ASP A 73 7.61 -3.35 -16.04
C ASP A 73 7.01 -3.66 -17.42
N GLN A 74 6.90 -4.94 -17.77
CA GLN A 74 6.39 -5.38 -19.08
C GLN A 74 4.86 -5.36 -19.17
N LYS A 75 4.19 -5.80 -18.12
CA LYS A 75 2.73 -6.05 -18.13
C LYS A 75 1.90 -4.94 -17.51
N PHE A 76 2.51 -4.10 -16.69
CA PHE A 76 1.85 -3.01 -15.97
C PHE A 76 2.59 -1.67 -16.13
N PRO A 77 2.78 -1.17 -17.34
CA PRO A 77 3.57 0.04 -17.61
C PRO A 77 3.03 1.29 -16.90
N GLU A 78 1.75 1.31 -16.55
CA GLU A 78 1.12 2.41 -15.80
C GLU A 78 1.65 2.56 -14.38
N ILE A 79 2.26 1.53 -13.80
CA ILE A 79 2.86 1.61 -12.45
C ILE A 79 3.86 2.76 -12.38
N LYS A 80 4.67 2.93 -13.41
CA LYS A 80 5.63 4.05 -13.48
C LYS A 80 4.93 5.41 -13.45
N LYS A 81 3.81 5.56 -14.16
CA LYS A 81 2.99 6.77 -14.13
C LYS A 81 2.40 7.03 -12.74
N ILE A 82 1.91 5.98 -12.09
CA ILE A 82 1.37 6.04 -10.72
C ILE A 82 2.45 6.52 -9.74
N ILE A 83 3.64 5.91 -9.79
CA ILE A 83 4.77 6.26 -8.92
C ILE A 83 5.17 7.73 -9.11
N THR A 84 5.33 8.15 -10.35
CA THR A 84 5.68 9.55 -10.68
C THR A 84 4.61 10.51 -10.16
N TYR A 85 3.34 10.20 -10.39
CA TYR A 85 2.22 11.03 -9.94
C TYR A 85 2.17 11.12 -8.42
N ALA A 86 2.19 9.98 -7.72
CA ALA A 86 2.14 9.95 -6.27
C ALA A 86 3.32 10.69 -5.64
N GLY A 87 4.54 10.46 -6.12
CA GLY A 87 5.72 11.18 -5.66
C GLY A 87 5.63 12.70 -5.89
N THR A 88 5.15 13.12 -7.07
CA THR A 88 4.90 14.55 -7.38
C THR A 88 3.86 15.14 -6.40
N LYS A 89 2.78 14.43 -6.12
CA LYS A 89 1.76 14.87 -5.15
C LYS A 89 2.32 14.99 -3.73
N ILE A 90 3.13 14.04 -3.29
CA ILE A 90 3.84 14.12 -2.00
C ILE A 90 4.67 15.41 -1.93
N LEU A 91 5.45 15.71 -2.95
CA LEU A 91 6.29 16.90 -2.99
C LEU A 91 5.46 18.18 -2.99
N THR A 92 4.50 18.31 -3.89
CA THR A 92 3.69 19.53 -4.03
C THR A 92 2.81 19.82 -2.80
N HIS A 93 2.22 18.79 -2.19
CA HIS A 93 1.47 18.93 -0.93
C HIS A 93 2.38 19.40 0.23
N SER A 94 3.65 19.08 0.14
CA SER A 94 4.68 19.52 1.06
C SER A 94 5.16 20.96 0.81
N GLY A 95 4.59 21.61 -0.20
CA GLY A 95 5.01 22.95 -0.64
C GLY A 95 6.39 22.94 -1.33
N LEU A 96 6.83 21.79 -1.83
CA LEU A 96 8.03 21.65 -2.65
C LEU A 96 7.64 21.64 -4.15
N LYS A 97 8.59 22.03 -5.02
CA LYS A 97 8.41 21.82 -6.45
C LYS A 97 8.43 20.32 -6.77
N ALA A 98 7.74 19.93 -7.84
CA ALA A 98 7.63 18.52 -8.25
C ALA A 98 8.98 17.86 -8.58
N ASP A 99 9.96 18.65 -8.98
CA ASP A 99 11.33 18.25 -9.32
C ASP A 99 12.34 18.48 -8.19
N ALA A 100 11.90 18.93 -7.02
CA ALA A 100 12.77 19.27 -5.91
C ALA A 100 13.57 18.10 -5.35
N LEU A 101 13.07 16.88 -5.52
CA LEU A 101 13.72 15.65 -5.04
C LEU A 101 13.56 14.54 -6.10
N PRO A 102 14.59 13.73 -6.34
CA PRO A 102 14.46 12.57 -7.18
C PRO A 102 13.52 11.52 -6.53
N ILE A 103 12.73 10.85 -7.37
CA ILE A 103 11.88 9.72 -6.99
C ILE A 103 12.59 8.46 -7.49
N VAL A 104 13.12 7.65 -6.58
CA VAL A 104 13.98 6.51 -6.91
C VAL A 104 13.44 5.21 -6.35
N PRO A 105 13.61 4.08 -7.06
CA PRO A 105 13.25 2.79 -6.50
C PRO A 105 14.22 2.41 -5.39
N ARG A 106 13.70 1.84 -4.31
CA ARG A 106 14.50 1.07 -3.39
C ARG A 106 15.11 -0.10 -4.17
N ASP A 107 16.23 -0.62 -3.72
CA ASP A 107 16.98 -1.62 -4.49
C ASP A 107 16.10 -2.70 -5.12
N ARG A 108 15.89 -2.60 -6.44
CA ARG A 108 15.04 -3.50 -7.23
C ARG A 108 15.49 -4.96 -7.26
N LYS A 109 16.70 -5.25 -6.78
CA LYS A 109 17.16 -6.63 -6.58
C LYS A 109 16.50 -7.28 -5.37
N TYR A 110 16.17 -6.46 -4.37
CA TYR A 110 15.72 -6.92 -3.07
C TYR A 110 14.27 -6.55 -2.76
N PHE A 111 13.71 -5.57 -3.45
CA PHE A 111 12.37 -5.07 -3.18
C PHE A 111 11.52 -5.03 -4.44
N LEU A 112 10.25 -5.37 -4.28
CA LEU A 112 9.25 -5.15 -5.32
C LEU A 112 9.02 -3.64 -5.50
N VAL A 113 8.75 -3.22 -6.72
CA VAL A 113 8.41 -1.81 -7.01
C VAL A 113 6.93 -1.52 -6.74
N ALA A 114 6.09 -2.53 -6.77
CA ALA A 114 4.67 -2.48 -6.44
C ALA A 114 4.18 -3.88 -6.07
N GLY A 115 3.16 -3.96 -5.23
CA GLY A 115 2.52 -5.21 -4.87
C GLY A 115 1.03 -5.21 -5.17
N PHE A 116 0.45 -6.40 -5.32
CA PHE A 116 -0.98 -6.58 -5.50
C PHE A 116 -1.57 -7.37 -4.34
N SER A 117 -2.61 -6.82 -3.73
CA SER A 117 -3.42 -7.50 -2.74
C SER A 117 -4.67 -8.06 -3.43
N LEU A 118 -4.81 -9.38 -3.42
CA LEU A 118 -5.93 -10.10 -3.99
C LEU A 118 -6.74 -10.73 -2.87
N GLN A 119 -7.98 -10.32 -2.73
CA GLN A 119 -8.93 -10.87 -1.77
C GLN A 119 -10.05 -11.55 -2.54
N LEU A 120 -10.05 -12.87 -2.51
CA LEU A 120 -10.91 -13.74 -3.33
C LEU A 120 -11.99 -14.44 -2.51
N SER A 121 -11.96 -14.31 -1.18
CA SER A 121 -12.88 -14.89 -0.23
C SER A 121 -13.51 -13.85 0.69
N ASN A 122 -14.40 -14.29 1.58
CA ASN A 122 -14.99 -13.40 2.58
C ASN A 122 -13.92 -12.82 3.49
N TRP A 123 -13.97 -11.52 3.70
CA TRP A 123 -13.11 -10.81 4.62
C TRP A 123 -13.93 -10.35 5.82
N ASN A 124 -13.69 -10.95 6.96
CA ASN A 124 -14.44 -10.68 8.18
C ASN A 124 -13.61 -9.97 9.26
N LEU A 125 -12.31 -9.82 9.03
CA LEU A 125 -11.43 -9.20 10.00
C LEU A 125 -11.55 -7.67 9.94
N TYR A 126 -11.61 -7.07 11.11
CA TYR A 126 -11.52 -5.63 11.32
C TYR A 126 -10.17 -5.36 11.98
N ASN A 127 -9.11 -5.46 11.17
CA ASN A 127 -7.75 -5.28 11.62
C ASN A 127 -7.27 -3.87 11.29
N ILE A 128 -7.28 -2.98 12.29
CA ILE A 128 -6.73 -1.62 12.15
C ILE A 128 -5.21 -1.73 12.18
N HIS A 129 -4.54 -1.16 11.20
CA HIS A 129 -3.07 -1.18 11.09
C HIS A 129 -2.54 0.12 10.50
N THR A 130 -1.22 0.26 10.52
CA THR A 130 -0.46 1.29 9.81
C THR A 130 0.44 0.60 8.79
N ASP A 131 0.75 1.25 7.68
CA ASP A 131 1.63 0.68 6.64
C ASP A 131 3.10 0.99 6.94
N THR A 132 3.55 0.63 8.14
CA THR A 132 4.92 0.89 8.60
C THR A 132 5.84 -0.33 8.53
N GLU A 133 5.32 -1.50 8.16
CA GLU A 133 6.09 -2.74 8.10
C GLU A 133 7.28 -2.66 7.13
N GLY A 134 7.14 -1.95 6.03
CA GLY A 134 8.25 -1.70 5.10
C GLY A 134 9.40 -0.89 5.72
N LEU A 135 9.19 -0.28 6.88
CA LEU A 135 10.18 0.43 7.66
C LEU A 135 10.89 -0.46 8.71
N ILE A 136 10.47 -1.71 8.89
CA ILE A 136 11.07 -2.65 9.89
C ILE A 136 12.59 -2.75 9.75
N GLN A 137 13.12 -2.63 8.55
CA GLN A 137 14.57 -2.60 8.31
C GLN A 137 15.25 -1.32 8.78
N TYR A 138 14.47 -0.34 9.25
CA TYR A 138 14.93 0.91 9.84
C TYR A 138 14.15 1.13 11.15
N PRO A 139 14.41 0.31 12.18
CA PRO A 139 13.63 0.32 13.43
C PRO A 139 13.55 1.71 14.07
N GLU A 140 14.62 2.52 13.95
CA GLU A 140 14.61 3.90 14.39
C GLU A 140 13.57 4.78 13.65
N SER A 141 13.17 4.38 12.45
CA SER A 141 12.16 5.10 11.66
C SER A 141 10.74 4.85 12.15
N ILE A 142 10.44 3.65 12.64
CA ILE A 142 9.11 3.26 13.11
C ILE A 142 8.74 4.04 14.38
N PHE A 143 9.73 4.30 15.23
CA PHE A 143 9.55 5.01 16.49
C PHE A 143 9.80 6.52 16.39
N ASN A 144 10.21 7.01 15.22
CA ASN A 144 10.55 8.42 15.05
C ASN A 144 9.35 9.19 14.46
N PRO A 145 8.74 10.13 15.24
CA PRO A 145 7.60 10.92 14.78
C PRO A 145 7.93 11.83 13.59
N ASN A 146 9.22 12.04 13.29
CA ASN A 146 9.65 12.84 12.14
C ASN A 146 9.83 12.02 10.85
N THR A 147 9.71 10.70 10.90
CA THR A 147 9.73 9.85 9.69
C THR A 147 8.57 10.23 8.78
N ARG A 148 8.84 10.27 7.49
CA ARG A 148 7.85 10.58 6.45
C ARG A 148 7.76 9.41 5.49
N ALA A 149 6.70 8.65 5.64
CA ALA A 149 6.37 7.52 4.78
C ALA A 149 4.93 7.65 4.28
N TYR A 150 4.68 7.16 3.09
CA TYR A 150 3.39 7.31 2.42
C TYR A 150 3.02 6.01 1.73
N SER A 151 1.72 5.72 1.71
CA SER A 151 1.13 4.60 0.98
C SER A 151 0.30 5.11 -0.17
N CYS A 152 0.54 4.57 -1.35
CA CYS A 152 -0.25 4.82 -2.54
C CYS A 152 -0.97 3.53 -2.92
N VAL A 153 -2.29 3.57 -2.92
CA VAL A 153 -3.14 2.41 -3.22
C VAL A 153 -4.00 2.70 -4.43
N ILE A 154 -4.01 1.78 -5.39
CA ILE A 154 -4.93 1.80 -6.54
C ILE A 154 -5.98 0.71 -6.35
N SER A 155 -7.25 1.09 -6.43
CA SER A 155 -8.35 0.13 -6.51
C SER A 155 -8.49 -0.41 -7.94
N VAL A 156 -8.03 -1.63 -8.19
CA VAL A 156 -8.09 -2.27 -9.51
C VAL A 156 -9.47 -2.91 -9.74
N LYS A 157 -10.00 -3.57 -8.72
CA LYS A 157 -11.31 -4.23 -8.75
C LYS A 157 -11.96 -4.25 -7.40
N ARG A 158 -13.25 -4.00 -7.41
CA ARG A 158 -14.12 -4.20 -6.27
C ARG A 158 -15.49 -4.66 -6.74
N THR A 159 -15.75 -5.94 -6.61
CA THR A 159 -17.07 -6.52 -6.90
C THR A 159 -17.70 -7.16 -5.69
N ALA A 160 -17.03 -7.16 -4.55
CA ALA A 160 -17.58 -7.68 -3.32
C ALA A 160 -18.82 -6.89 -2.90
N GLN A 161 -19.88 -7.60 -2.58
CA GLN A 161 -21.09 -7.02 -2.00
C GLN A 161 -21.07 -7.06 -0.49
N TYR A 162 -21.77 -6.23 0.13
CA TYR A 162 -21.70 -5.72 1.48
C TYR A 162 -22.69 -6.27 2.47
N ILE A 163 -22.30 -6.21 3.75
CA ILE A 163 -23.27 -6.20 4.85
C ILE A 163 -24.04 -4.87 4.86
N GLU A 164 -23.41 -3.77 4.44
CA GLU A 164 -24.01 -2.42 4.46
C GLU A 164 -23.71 -1.59 3.19
N LYS A 165 -23.67 -2.20 2.03
CA LYS A 165 -23.33 -1.57 0.73
C LYS A 165 -21.92 -1.00 0.62
N ARG A 166 -21.00 -1.24 1.56
CA ARG A 166 -19.69 -0.61 1.68
C ARG A 166 -18.48 -1.55 1.91
N GLY A 167 -18.63 -2.89 1.88
CA GLY A 167 -17.56 -3.84 2.11
C GLY A 167 -16.34 -3.66 1.19
N GLY A 168 -15.16 -3.81 1.74
CA GLY A 168 -13.92 -3.57 1.07
C GLY A 168 -13.56 -2.09 0.85
N ASP A 169 -14.35 -1.13 1.38
CA ASP A 169 -13.93 0.26 1.48
C ASP A 169 -12.87 0.43 2.57
N LEU A 170 -12.25 1.60 2.61
CA LEU A 170 -11.24 1.95 3.59
C LEU A 170 -11.84 2.89 4.64
N ASP A 171 -11.72 2.54 5.91
CA ASP A 171 -11.80 3.52 6.98
C ASP A 171 -10.38 3.95 7.36
N ILE A 172 -10.15 5.24 7.48
CA ILE A 172 -8.86 5.85 7.80
C ILE A 172 -9.03 6.93 8.87
N TRP A 173 -8.07 7.05 9.78
CA TRP A 173 -8.09 8.05 10.85
C TRP A 173 -7.06 9.16 10.56
N ARG A 174 -7.46 10.41 10.67
CA ARG A 174 -6.57 11.58 10.50
C ARG A 174 -5.66 11.78 11.72
N GLU A 175 -4.99 10.73 12.11
CA GLU A 175 -4.03 10.71 13.22
C GLU A 175 -2.78 9.98 12.74
N ARG A 176 -1.65 10.18 13.40
CA ARG A 176 -0.44 9.38 13.18
C ARG A 176 -0.18 8.55 14.42
N TRP A 177 -0.04 7.25 14.21
CA TRP A 177 0.31 6.33 15.29
C TRP A 177 1.66 5.70 15.00
N LEU A 178 2.55 5.77 15.98
CA LEU A 178 3.77 5.00 15.99
C LEU A 178 3.46 3.54 16.37
N ALA A 179 4.37 2.62 16.05
CA ALA A 179 4.14 1.19 16.26
C ALA A 179 3.71 0.84 17.69
N HIS A 180 4.36 1.44 18.70
CA HIS A 180 4.02 1.20 20.10
C HIS A 180 2.63 1.74 20.51
N GLU A 181 2.13 2.78 19.85
CA GLU A 181 0.79 3.33 20.11
C GLU A 181 -0.28 2.39 19.52
N LEU A 182 0.01 1.76 18.40
CA LEU A 182 -0.85 0.74 17.80
C LEU A 182 -0.93 -0.49 18.71
N ASP A 183 0.20 -0.96 19.24
CA ASP A 183 0.24 -2.09 20.19
C ASP A 183 -0.56 -1.80 21.46
N GLN A 184 -0.41 -0.61 22.04
CA GLN A 184 -1.18 -0.17 23.20
C GLN A 184 -2.68 -0.10 22.90
N PHE A 185 -3.05 0.30 21.69
CA PHE A 185 -4.43 0.35 21.26
C PHE A 185 -5.06 -1.06 21.23
N TYR A 186 -4.35 -2.07 20.75
CA TYR A 186 -4.84 -3.45 20.73
C TYR A 186 -4.94 -4.07 22.12
N GLN A 187 -4.09 -3.67 23.04
CA GLN A 187 -4.08 -4.16 24.42
C GLN A 187 -5.15 -3.49 25.31
N SER A 188 -5.72 -2.40 24.88
CA SER A 188 -6.72 -1.65 25.63
C SER A 188 -8.11 -1.78 25.03
N ASP A 189 -9.16 -1.75 25.88
CA ASP A 189 -10.56 -1.60 25.44
C ASP A 189 -10.83 -0.29 24.67
N GLY A 190 -9.80 0.52 24.47
CA GLY A 190 -9.78 1.78 23.73
C GLY A 190 -10.14 1.66 22.26
N VAL A 191 -10.07 0.45 21.66
CA VAL A 191 -10.49 0.16 20.28
C VAL A 191 -11.90 0.68 19.98
N LYS A 192 -12.83 0.51 20.93
CA LYS A 192 -14.22 0.95 20.73
C LYS A 192 -14.42 2.46 20.88
N ALA A 193 -13.64 3.13 21.71
CA ALA A 193 -13.81 4.54 22.00
C ALA A 193 -13.13 5.44 20.95
N ARG A 194 -11.88 5.14 20.56
CA ARG A 194 -11.15 5.88 19.52
C ARG A 194 -11.64 5.59 18.10
N SER A 195 -12.25 4.43 17.86
CA SER A 195 -12.72 4.04 16.54
C SER A 195 -13.78 4.97 15.93
N LYS A 196 -14.31 5.94 16.68
CA LYS A 196 -15.34 6.88 16.21
C LYS A 196 -14.86 8.31 15.96
N ILE A 197 -13.68 8.67 16.48
CA ILE A 197 -13.17 10.06 16.41
C ILE A 197 -12.25 10.17 15.19
N ASN A 198 -12.42 11.23 14.40
CA ASN A 198 -11.60 11.55 13.22
C ASN A 198 -11.54 10.46 12.14
N ARG A 199 -12.50 9.54 12.12
CA ARG A 199 -12.59 8.48 11.13
C ARG A 199 -13.24 8.98 9.85
N GLU A 200 -12.56 8.80 8.74
CA GLU A 200 -13.11 9.04 7.42
C GLU A 200 -13.24 7.75 6.62
N LYS A 201 -14.23 7.75 5.74
CA LYS A 201 -14.56 6.60 4.92
C LYS A 201 -14.24 6.90 3.47
N ILE A 202 -13.36 6.10 2.89
CA ILE A 202 -12.92 6.25 1.52
C ILE A 202 -13.47 5.10 0.69
N SER A 203 -14.22 5.44 -0.38
CA SER A 203 -14.72 4.43 -1.30
C SER A 203 -13.61 3.89 -2.19
N TYR A 204 -13.47 2.56 -2.21
CA TYR A 204 -12.56 1.83 -3.10
C TYR A 204 -13.21 1.62 -4.47
N GLU A 205 -13.62 2.69 -5.14
CA GLU A 205 -14.14 2.59 -6.51
C GLU A 205 -13.02 2.23 -7.48
N GLN A 206 -13.36 1.44 -8.49
CA GLN A 206 -12.42 1.00 -9.51
C GLN A 206 -11.72 2.18 -10.19
N GLY A 207 -10.40 2.10 -10.29
CA GLY A 207 -9.55 3.12 -10.88
C GLY A 207 -9.16 4.26 -9.94
N ASN A 208 -9.72 4.33 -8.71
CA ASN A 208 -9.33 5.37 -7.78
C ASN A 208 -7.91 5.13 -7.23
N LEU A 209 -7.17 6.23 -7.11
CA LEU A 209 -5.89 6.28 -6.40
C LEU A 209 -6.10 6.94 -5.04
N ILE A 210 -5.59 6.31 -4.00
CA ILE A 210 -5.60 6.81 -2.63
C ILE A 210 -4.14 6.94 -2.19
N LEU A 211 -3.74 8.14 -1.77
CA LEU A 211 -2.40 8.44 -1.27
C LEU A 211 -2.53 8.99 0.15
N PHE A 212 -1.85 8.39 1.12
CA PHE A 212 -1.94 8.78 2.51
C PHE A 212 -0.62 8.60 3.28
N ASP A 213 -0.51 9.25 4.43
CA ASP A 213 0.61 9.05 5.37
C ASP A 213 0.54 7.62 5.92
N SER A 214 1.60 6.82 5.74
CA SER A 214 1.65 5.40 6.15
C SER A 214 1.48 5.19 7.66
N PHE A 215 1.67 6.23 8.48
CA PHE A 215 1.42 6.19 9.92
C PHE A 215 -0.05 6.44 10.29
N MET A 216 -0.93 6.72 9.34
CA MET A 216 -2.36 6.84 9.61
C MET A 216 -2.97 5.46 9.80
N PRO A 217 -3.61 5.21 10.97
CA PRO A 217 -4.34 3.96 11.17
C PRO A 217 -5.45 3.83 10.13
N HIS A 218 -5.60 2.64 9.60
CA HIS A 218 -6.64 2.36 8.62
C HIS A 218 -7.06 0.90 8.66
N VAL A 219 -8.20 0.61 8.04
CA VAL A 219 -8.73 -0.74 7.93
C VAL A 219 -9.54 -0.91 6.66
N VAL A 220 -9.35 -2.05 6.02
CA VAL A 220 -10.26 -2.51 4.97
C VAL A 220 -11.51 -3.08 5.61
N LEU A 221 -12.67 -2.50 5.28
CA LEU A 221 -13.93 -2.95 5.86
C LEU A 221 -14.28 -4.37 5.43
N PRO A 222 -14.87 -5.18 6.33
CA PRO A 222 -15.34 -6.52 5.99
C PRO A 222 -16.22 -6.56 4.75
N PHE A 223 -16.12 -7.60 3.96
CA PHE A 223 -16.95 -7.82 2.79
C PHE A 223 -17.28 -9.30 2.58
N LYS A 224 -18.35 -9.56 1.82
CA LYS A 224 -18.78 -10.90 1.45
C LYS A 224 -18.68 -11.11 -0.05
N VAL A 225 -18.13 -12.24 -0.43
CA VAL A 225 -18.12 -12.76 -1.79
C VAL A 225 -19.40 -13.55 -1.99
N LYS A 226 -20.28 -13.12 -2.88
CA LYS A 226 -21.54 -13.83 -3.22
C LYS A 226 -21.41 -14.66 -4.49
N LYS A 227 -20.54 -14.23 -5.41
CA LYS A 227 -20.32 -14.88 -6.70
C LYS A 227 -18.83 -15.20 -6.84
N LYS A 228 -18.50 -16.25 -7.58
CA LYS A 228 -17.11 -16.67 -7.83
C LYS A 228 -16.25 -15.56 -8.43
N GLN A 229 -16.84 -14.63 -9.18
CA GLN A 229 -16.16 -13.47 -9.76
C GLN A 229 -16.04 -12.27 -8.81
N ASP A 230 -16.70 -12.32 -7.65
CA ASP A 230 -16.58 -11.24 -6.67
C ASP A 230 -15.19 -11.29 -6.05
N ARG A 231 -14.52 -10.15 -6.07
CA ARG A 231 -13.15 -10.01 -5.57
C ARG A 231 -12.81 -8.56 -5.28
N ARG A 232 -11.81 -8.36 -4.46
CA ARG A 232 -11.15 -7.07 -4.29
C ARG A 232 -9.70 -7.22 -4.71
N ILE A 233 -9.25 -6.34 -5.59
CA ILE A 233 -7.86 -6.28 -6.04
C ILE A 233 -7.39 -4.84 -5.86
N SER A 234 -6.29 -4.67 -5.18
CA SER A 234 -5.60 -3.38 -5.07
C SER A 234 -4.12 -3.54 -5.39
N MET A 235 -3.53 -2.49 -5.94
CA MET A 235 -2.09 -2.34 -6.09
C MET A 235 -1.59 -1.34 -5.06
N VAL A 236 -0.45 -1.60 -4.45
CA VAL A 236 0.14 -0.78 -3.40
C VAL A 236 1.59 -0.44 -3.75
N VAL A 237 1.97 0.81 -3.48
CA VAL A 237 3.36 1.29 -3.51
C VAL A 237 3.59 2.13 -2.25
N HIS A 238 4.69 1.91 -1.59
CA HIS A 238 5.11 2.70 -0.44
C HIS A 238 6.20 3.70 -0.84
N PHE A 239 6.23 4.83 -0.14
CA PHE A 239 7.24 5.88 -0.31
C PHE A 239 7.83 6.25 1.05
N ASN A 240 9.13 6.50 1.08
CA ASN A 240 9.82 7.02 2.25
C ASN A 240 10.73 8.20 1.86
N TYR A 241 10.65 9.28 2.61
CA TYR A 241 11.61 10.36 2.48
C TYR A 241 12.92 9.98 3.17
N ARG A 242 14.01 10.00 2.42
CA ARG A 242 15.35 9.72 2.92
C ARG A 242 16.23 10.96 2.75
N LYS A 243 16.97 11.32 3.79
CA LYS A 243 17.98 12.38 3.69
C LYS A 243 19.18 11.94 2.90
N TRP A 244 19.60 10.69 3.09
CA TRP A 244 20.69 10.04 2.36
C TRP A 244 20.60 8.52 2.55
N THR A 245 21.23 7.79 1.65
CA THR A 245 21.53 6.36 1.77
C THR A 245 22.93 6.12 1.23
N GLN A 246 23.53 4.95 1.49
CA GLN A 246 24.84 4.61 0.90
C GLN A 246 24.84 4.70 -0.63
N ARG A 247 23.71 4.45 -1.28
CA ARG A 247 23.56 4.48 -2.74
C ARG A 247 23.14 5.84 -3.30
N ASN A 248 22.52 6.64 -2.47
CA ASN A 248 22.05 7.95 -2.87
C ASN A 248 22.33 8.97 -1.76
N PRO A 249 23.46 9.73 -1.88
CA PRO A 249 23.92 10.65 -0.85
C PRO A 249 23.11 11.94 -0.76
N PHE A 250 22.06 12.11 -1.58
CA PHE A 250 21.21 13.28 -1.59
C PHE A 250 19.81 12.97 -1.06
N PRO A 251 19.07 13.99 -0.57
CA PRO A 251 17.67 13.81 -0.22
C PRO A 251 16.84 13.28 -1.40
N HIS A 252 15.97 12.30 -1.15
CA HIS A 252 15.15 11.67 -2.19
C HIS A 252 13.89 11.05 -1.61
N LEU A 253 12.91 10.76 -2.48
CA LEU A 253 11.81 9.87 -2.20
C LEU A 253 12.15 8.47 -2.72
N GLU A 254 12.30 7.53 -1.82
CA GLU A 254 12.48 6.12 -2.12
C GLU A 254 11.13 5.44 -2.19
N TYR A 255 10.89 4.57 -3.18
CA TYR A 255 9.66 3.80 -3.27
C TYR A 255 9.92 2.29 -3.37
N TRP A 256 8.98 1.51 -2.83
CA TRP A 256 8.99 0.04 -2.82
C TRP A 256 7.60 -0.52 -2.51
N TYR A 257 7.54 -1.87 -2.50
CA TYR A 257 6.46 -2.64 -1.92
C TYR A 257 7.01 -3.70 -0.97
#